data_2a578d24371a956109349197fa3fb95a
#
_entry.id   2a578d24371a956109349197fa3fb95a
#
_cell.length_a   1.000
_cell.length_b   1.000
_cell.length_c   1.000
_cell.angle_alpha   90.00
_cell.angle_beta   90.00
_cell.angle_gamma   90.00
#
_symmetry.space_group_name_H-M   'P 1'
#
loop_
_entity.id
_entity.type
_entity.pdbx_description
1 polymer ?
#
loop_
_entity_poly.entity_id
_entity_poly.type
_entity_poly.pdbx_seq_one_letter_code
_entity_poly.pdbx_strand_id
1 'polypeptide(L)'
;EQESGKEIKLKRNNHVDEEIEIDLMDILRKIIGIRKTIYKAAGIGLVIGIIVAISIPKQYTVGVTLSPEMGNTKGSGLSGLAASFLGSGVSMNEGTDALNASLSADIVSSTPFLLELSTMKIPALKGGTMTLNVYLDEESSPWWGYIIGIPGMVIGGVKSLFTAEDKDSITSVRVNQGAIELSKKESKKIELLKKKITASVDKKTSMTTVSVTLQNPKVAAVVADSVVRKLQEYIIDYRTSKAKEDCLYLDKLFKERQQEYYDAQKKYADYMDSHDNVILQSVRAEQERLQNDMSLAYQVYGQVANQLQVARAKVQEEKPVFAIVEPAVVPLNPSGTSRKVYVLAFIFLSVCIVISWKLLGEGILNKFKEICA
;
A
#
# COMPACT_ATOMS: atom_id res chain seq x y z
N GLU A 1 60.40 -76.84 -11.56
CA GLU A 1 60.56 -76.07 -10.31
C GLU A 1 59.41 -75.08 -10.24
N GLN A 2 58.38 -75.41 -9.61
CA GLN A 2 57.81 -75.12 -8.32
C GLN A 2 58.05 -73.66 -7.89
N GLU A 3 56.98 -72.91 -7.91
CA GLU A 3 56.63 -72.05 -6.73
C GLU A 3 55.18 -71.59 -6.71
N SER A 4 54.62 -71.95 -5.65
CA SER A 4 53.38 -71.63 -4.96
C SER A 4 53.05 -70.16 -5.00
N GLY A 5 51.96 -69.77 -5.71
CA GLY A 5 51.33 -68.45 -5.63
C GLY A 5 50.06 -68.47 -4.74
N LYS A 6 50.17 -67.93 -3.54
CA LYS A 6 49.10 -67.74 -2.58
C LYS A 6 48.00 -66.86 -3.18
N GLU A 7 46.84 -67.42 -3.45
CA GLU A 7 45.63 -66.67 -3.74
C GLU A 7 45.19 -65.90 -2.50
N ILE A 8 45.38 -64.62 -2.54
CA ILE A 8 44.74 -63.65 -1.59
C ILE A 8 43.29 -63.48 -2.08
N LYS A 9 42.38 -64.15 -1.41
CA LYS A 9 40.95 -63.89 -1.58
C LYS A 9 40.63 -62.48 -1.04
N LEU A 10 40.56 -61.53 -1.92
CA LEU A 10 39.92 -60.22 -1.65
C LEU A 10 38.42 -60.45 -1.39
N LYS A 11 38.05 -60.41 -0.14
CA LYS A 11 36.65 -60.30 0.30
C LYS A 11 36.08 -58.96 -0.25
N ARG A 12 35.46 -59.03 -1.39
CA ARG A 12 34.65 -57.91 -1.93
C ARG A 12 33.44 -57.77 -1.02
N ASN A 13 33.45 -56.77 -0.16
CA ASN A 13 32.27 -56.32 0.57
C ASN A 13 31.27 -55.82 -0.48
N ASN A 14 30.32 -56.66 -0.83
CA ASN A 14 29.11 -56.23 -1.50
C ASN A 14 28.32 -55.42 -0.45
N HIS A 15 28.49 -54.10 -0.44
CA HIS A 15 27.44 -53.22 -0.01
C HIS A 15 26.33 -53.39 -1.04
N VAL A 16 25.39 -54.24 -0.73
CA VAL A 16 24.09 -54.26 -1.35
C VAL A 16 23.47 -52.93 -0.96
N ASP A 17 23.45 -51.98 -1.89
CA ASP A 17 22.53 -50.85 -1.81
C ASP A 17 21.14 -51.50 -1.73
N GLU A 18 20.57 -51.56 -0.51
CA GLU A 18 19.14 -51.83 -0.31
C GLU A 18 18.42 -50.68 -0.99
N GLU A 19 18.19 -50.81 -2.30
CA GLU A 19 17.16 -50.01 -2.96
C GLU A 19 15.88 -50.27 -2.17
N ILE A 20 15.40 -49.21 -1.48
CA ILE A 20 14.13 -49.22 -0.77
C ILE A 20 13.07 -49.30 -1.88
N GLU A 21 12.76 -50.51 -2.36
CA GLU A 21 11.59 -50.74 -3.19
C GLU A 21 10.35 -50.42 -2.34
N ILE A 22 9.83 -49.20 -2.57
CA ILE A 22 8.56 -48.78 -1.95
C ILE A 22 7.45 -49.57 -2.65
N ASP A 23 7.08 -50.73 -2.09
CA ASP A 23 5.97 -51.53 -2.60
C ASP A 23 4.66 -50.84 -2.27
N LEU A 24 4.12 -50.12 -3.28
CA LEU A 24 2.83 -49.42 -3.19
C LEU A 24 1.67 -50.34 -2.79
N MET A 25 1.75 -51.63 -3.15
CA MET A 25 0.72 -52.62 -2.79
C MET A 25 0.75 -52.95 -1.30
N ASP A 26 1.92 -53.03 -0.70
CA ASP A 26 2.07 -53.27 0.74
C ASP A 26 1.60 -52.08 1.56
N ILE A 27 1.87 -50.86 1.08
CA ILE A 27 1.33 -49.63 1.69
C ILE A 27 -0.20 -49.62 1.62
N LEU A 28 -0.77 -49.96 0.45
CA LEU A 28 -2.21 -50.01 0.27
C LEU A 28 -2.86 -51.07 1.18
N ARG A 29 -2.25 -52.24 1.30
CA ARG A 29 -2.74 -53.36 2.18
C ARG A 29 -2.67 -52.99 3.66
N LYS A 30 -1.61 -52.26 4.10
CA LYS A 30 -1.48 -51.67 5.43
C LYS A 30 -2.57 -50.64 5.72
N ILE A 31 -2.83 -49.72 4.77
CA ILE A 31 -3.85 -48.69 4.86
C ILE A 31 -5.25 -49.30 5.01
N ILE A 32 -5.59 -50.37 4.24
CA ILE A 32 -6.86 -51.09 4.34
C ILE A 32 -6.99 -51.80 5.70
N GLY A 33 -5.89 -52.31 6.25
CA GLY A 33 -5.87 -52.93 7.58
C GLY A 33 -6.19 -51.93 8.73
N ILE A 34 -5.85 -50.69 8.55
CA ILE A 34 -5.97 -49.59 9.55
C ILE A 34 -7.34 -48.87 9.42
N ARG A 35 -8.24 -49.28 8.53
CA ARG A 35 -9.51 -48.59 8.22
C ARG A 35 -10.32 -48.13 9.46
N LYS A 36 -10.38 -48.95 10.51
CA LYS A 36 -11.10 -48.59 11.77
C LYS A 36 -10.45 -47.40 12.48
N THR A 37 -9.13 -47.28 12.46
CA THR A 37 -8.38 -46.17 13.05
C THR A 37 -8.51 -44.92 12.20
N ILE A 38 -8.55 -45.05 10.87
CA ILE A 38 -8.78 -43.96 9.92
C ILE A 38 -10.18 -43.36 10.13
N TYR A 39 -11.22 -44.17 10.30
CA TYR A 39 -12.58 -43.64 10.61
C TYR A 39 -12.65 -42.90 11.94
N LYS A 40 -11.96 -43.41 12.99
CA LYS A 40 -11.86 -42.69 14.28
C LYS A 40 -11.12 -41.36 14.12
N ALA A 41 -10.02 -41.34 13.37
CA ALA A 41 -9.25 -40.10 13.07
C ALA A 41 -10.09 -39.11 12.28
N ALA A 42 -10.80 -39.57 11.24
CA ALA A 42 -11.69 -38.72 10.46
C ALA A 42 -12.83 -38.12 11.33
N GLY A 43 -13.38 -38.89 12.28
CA GLY A 43 -14.36 -38.38 13.25
C GLY A 43 -13.81 -37.31 14.15
N ILE A 44 -12.60 -37.48 14.69
CA ILE A 44 -11.90 -36.49 15.50
C ILE A 44 -11.60 -35.23 14.66
N GLY A 45 -11.08 -35.43 13.45
CA GLY A 45 -10.80 -34.34 12.52
C GLY A 45 -12.04 -33.54 12.13
N LEU A 46 -13.18 -34.20 11.98
CA LEU A 46 -14.47 -33.55 11.72
C LEU A 46 -14.90 -32.67 12.90
N VAL A 47 -14.83 -33.17 14.15
CA VAL A 47 -15.19 -32.37 15.33
C VAL A 47 -14.29 -31.16 15.48
N ILE A 48 -12.98 -31.35 15.38
CA ILE A 48 -12.01 -30.23 15.43
C ILE A 48 -12.26 -29.26 14.29
N GLY A 49 -12.47 -29.77 13.07
CA GLY A 49 -12.75 -28.95 11.88
C GLY A 49 -14.01 -28.09 12.01
N ILE A 50 -15.08 -28.61 12.61
CA ILE A 50 -16.30 -27.84 12.88
C ILE A 50 -16.04 -26.75 13.91
N ILE A 51 -15.36 -27.05 15.02
CA ILE A 51 -15.02 -26.06 16.05
C ILE A 51 -14.19 -24.91 15.44
N VAL A 52 -13.17 -25.23 14.66
CA VAL A 52 -12.33 -24.22 13.98
C VAL A 52 -13.12 -23.43 12.94
N ALA A 53 -13.93 -24.10 12.11
CA ALA A 53 -14.73 -23.45 11.08
C ALA A 53 -15.77 -22.45 11.63
N ILE A 54 -16.33 -22.72 12.83
CA ILE A 54 -17.26 -21.79 13.51
C ILE A 54 -16.48 -20.63 14.13
N SER A 55 -15.28 -20.87 14.62
CA SER A 55 -14.44 -19.89 15.28
C SER A 55 -13.89 -18.80 14.33
N ILE A 56 -13.76 -19.09 13.02
CA ILE A 56 -13.25 -18.11 12.06
C ILE A 56 -14.34 -17.10 11.72
N PRO A 57 -14.12 -15.78 11.98
CA PRO A 57 -15.10 -14.76 11.65
C PRO A 57 -15.26 -14.63 10.13
N LYS A 58 -16.48 -14.30 9.70
CA LYS A 58 -16.76 -14.02 8.28
C LYS A 58 -16.04 -12.74 7.86
N GLN A 59 -15.54 -12.72 6.65
CA GLN A 59 -14.91 -11.54 6.03
C GLN A 59 -15.67 -11.17 4.77
N TYR A 60 -15.76 -9.86 4.52
CA TYR A 60 -16.43 -9.28 3.37
C TYR A 60 -15.47 -8.37 2.65
N THR A 61 -15.28 -8.58 1.37
CA THR A 61 -14.41 -7.76 0.53
C THR A 61 -15.26 -6.87 -0.37
N VAL A 62 -14.95 -5.59 -0.33
CA VAL A 62 -15.52 -4.58 -1.23
C VAL A 62 -14.42 -4.13 -2.16
N GLY A 63 -14.68 -4.23 -3.47
CA GLY A 63 -13.82 -3.67 -4.52
C GLY A 63 -14.40 -2.37 -5.04
N VAL A 64 -13.54 -1.41 -5.32
CA VAL A 64 -13.88 -0.18 -6.05
C VAL A 64 -12.90 -0.06 -7.19
N THR A 65 -13.40 0.08 -8.41
CA THR A 65 -12.57 0.17 -9.60
C THR A 65 -12.56 1.59 -10.13
N LEU A 66 -11.36 2.13 -10.27
CA LEU A 66 -11.07 3.45 -10.79
C LEU A 66 -10.45 3.32 -12.18
N SER A 67 -10.97 4.05 -13.15
CA SER A 67 -10.30 4.25 -14.44
C SER A 67 -9.60 5.59 -14.41
N PRO A 68 -8.31 5.69 -14.74
CA PRO A 68 -7.72 6.97 -15.04
C PRO A 68 -8.44 7.52 -16.27
N GLU A 69 -8.98 8.72 -16.19
CA GLU A 69 -9.48 9.40 -17.35
C GLU A 69 -8.27 9.79 -18.19
N MET A 70 -8.09 9.13 -19.33
CA MET A 70 -7.11 9.56 -20.32
C MET A 70 -7.53 10.96 -20.77
N GLY A 71 -6.94 11.98 -20.15
CA GLY A 71 -7.10 13.33 -20.64
C GLY A 71 -6.74 13.34 -22.10
N ASN A 72 -7.72 13.63 -22.94
CA ASN A 72 -7.57 13.65 -24.39
C ASN A 72 -6.68 14.84 -24.74
N THR A 73 -5.36 14.66 -24.57
CA THR A 73 -4.32 15.66 -24.86
C THR A 73 -4.06 15.77 -26.36
N LYS A 74 -5.09 15.51 -27.17
CA LYS A 74 -5.09 15.98 -28.53
C LYS A 74 -5.44 17.47 -28.53
N GLY A 75 -4.45 18.32 -28.24
CA GLY A 75 -4.27 19.59 -28.92
C GLY A 75 -5.39 20.65 -28.87
N SER A 76 -6.29 20.63 -27.89
CA SER A 76 -7.28 21.70 -27.79
C SER A 76 -7.32 22.28 -26.38
N GLY A 77 -6.37 23.11 -26.07
CA GLY A 77 -6.32 23.79 -24.79
C GLY A 77 -5.15 24.75 -24.73
N LEU A 78 -5.05 25.46 -23.66
CA LEU A 78 -4.00 26.43 -23.37
C LEU A 78 -2.58 25.83 -23.48
N SER A 79 -2.41 24.50 -23.28
CA SER A 79 -1.13 23.80 -23.43
C SER A 79 -0.57 23.83 -24.85
N GLY A 80 -1.43 23.76 -25.85
CA GLY A 80 -1.03 23.96 -27.27
C GLY A 80 -0.57 25.38 -27.55
N LEU A 81 -1.19 26.35 -26.94
CA LEU A 81 -0.78 27.76 -27.03
C LEU A 81 0.49 28.04 -26.24
N ALA A 82 0.64 27.47 -25.04
CA ALA A 82 1.85 27.60 -24.23
C ALA A 82 3.07 26.95 -24.91
N ALA A 83 2.93 25.79 -25.52
CA ALA A 83 3.98 25.11 -26.27
C ALA A 83 4.42 25.89 -27.51
N SER A 84 3.50 26.56 -28.19
CA SER A 84 3.83 27.44 -29.35
C SER A 84 4.54 28.70 -28.94
N PHE A 85 4.31 29.23 -27.73
CA PHE A 85 5.00 30.40 -27.18
C PHE A 85 6.36 30.08 -26.60
N LEU A 86 6.61 28.89 -26.05
CA LEU A 86 7.85 28.48 -25.41
C LEU A 86 8.83 27.75 -26.34
N GLY A 87 8.49 27.54 -27.61
CA GLY A 87 9.40 27.02 -28.63
C GLY A 87 9.98 25.62 -28.40
N SER A 88 9.48 24.87 -27.41
CA SER A 88 9.97 23.55 -27.09
C SER A 88 8.90 22.48 -27.44
N GLY A 89 9.08 21.85 -28.59
CA GLY A 89 8.33 20.66 -29.01
C GLY A 89 8.71 19.45 -28.16
N VAL A 90 8.34 19.45 -26.90
CA VAL A 90 8.45 18.26 -26.03
C VAL A 90 7.09 17.62 -25.99
N SER A 91 6.91 16.55 -26.77
CA SER A 91 5.80 15.62 -26.64
C SER A 91 5.95 14.84 -25.33
N MET A 92 5.51 15.42 -24.22
CA MET A 92 5.35 14.72 -22.96
C MET A 92 3.96 14.11 -22.94
N ASN A 93 3.75 12.83 -23.24
CA ASN A 93 2.47 12.29 -22.78
C ASN A 93 2.11 10.81 -22.87
N GLU A 94 3.02 9.88 -23.02
CA GLU A 94 2.61 8.47 -22.91
C GLU A 94 2.95 7.81 -21.56
N GLY A 95 3.73 8.47 -20.70
CA GLY A 95 4.19 7.88 -19.42
C GLY A 95 3.42 8.28 -18.16
N THR A 96 2.59 9.33 -18.21
CA THR A 96 2.00 9.93 -17.01
C THR A 96 0.85 9.10 -16.42
N ASP A 97 0.05 8.45 -17.25
CA ASP A 97 -1.11 7.68 -16.78
C ASP A 97 -0.72 6.33 -16.16
N ALA A 98 0.29 5.66 -16.74
CA ALA A 98 0.83 4.42 -16.18
C ALA A 98 1.54 4.67 -14.81
N LEU A 99 2.21 5.81 -14.66
CA LEU A 99 2.80 6.25 -13.40
C LEU A 99 1.75 6.50 -12.31
N ASN A 100 0.59 7.06 -12.67
CA ASN A 100 -0.50 7.29 -11.73
C ASN A 100 -1.10 6.00 -11.18
N ALA A 101 -1.28 5.02 -12.05
CA ALA A 101 -1.82 3.72 -11.66
C ALA A 101 -0.86 2.98 -10.72
N SER A 102 0.45 2.95 -11.01
CA SER A 102 1.44 2.30 -10.15
C SER A 102 1.58 3.01 -8.79
N LEU A 103 1.58 4.36 -8.78
CA LEU A 103 1.61 5.15 -7.56
C LEU A 103 0.42 4.86 -6.63
N SER A 104 -0.75 4.53 -7.17
CA SER A 104 -1.93 4.23 -6.37
C SER A 104 -1.73 3.07 -5.40
N ALA A 105 -1.06 1.99 -5.84
CA ALA A 105 -0.77 0.84 -4.99
C ALA A 105 0.24 1.18 -3.89
N ASP A 106 1.27 1.97 -4.23
CA ASP A 106 2.30 2.39 -3.28
C ASP A 106 1.74 3.36 -2.24
N ILE A 107 0.90 4.32 -2.65
CA ILE A 107 0.24 5.27 -1.74
C ILE A 107 -0.66 4.52 -0.76
N VAL A 108 -1.53 3.63 -1.23
CA VAL A 108 -2.46 2.86 -0.36
C VAL A 108 -1.71 2.00 0.65
N SER A 109 -0.53 1.50 0.32
CA SER A 109 0.33 0.72 1.23
C SER A 109 1.24 1.56 2.12
N SER A 110 1.31 2.89 1.88
CA SER A 110 2.20 3.78 2.63
C SER A 110 1.74 3.99 4.07
N THR A 111 2.71 4.11 4.98
CA THR A 111 2.44 4.33 6.41
C THR A 111 1.69 5.64 6.69
N PRO A 112 2.05 6.79 6.09
CA PRO A 112 1.33 8.04 6.31
C PRO A 112 -0.14 7.97 5.91
N PHE A 113 -0.42 7.37 4.74
CA PHE A 113 -1.79 7.19 4.24
C PHE A 113 -2.63 6.33 5.19
N LEU A 114 -2.11 5.18 5.64
CA LEU A 114 -2.82 4.28 6.53
C LEU A 114 -3.01 4.87 7.93
N LEU A 115 -2.07 5.68 8.39
CA LEU A 115 -2.18 6.39 9.66
C LEU A 115 -3.34 7.39 9.62
N GLU A 116 -3.40 8.21 8.59
CA GLU A 116 -4.49 9.16 8.38
C GLU A 116 -5.84 8.44 8.24
N LEU A 117 -5.86 7.34 7.49
CA LEU A 117 -7.06 6.51 7.35
C LEU A 117 -7.52 5.91 8.68
N SER A 118 -6.60 5.53 9.59
CA SER A 118 -6.94 4.96 10.89
C SER A 118 -7.73 5.90 11.79
N THR A 119 -7.59 7.20 11.60
CA THR A 119 -8.31 8.25 12.36
C THR A 119 -9.68 8.59 11.79
N MET A 120 -10.03 8.07 10.60
CA MET A 120 -11.30 8.37 9.96
C MET A 120 -12.50 7.87 10.78
N LYS A 121 -13.61 8.62 10.69
CA LYS A 121 -14.88 8.26 11.34
C LYS A 121 -15.67 7.30 10.45
N ILE A 122 -16.11 6.20 11.04
CA ILE A 122 -16.95 5.18 10.40
C ILE A 122 -18.22 4.96 11.21
N PRO A 123 -19.30 4.45 10.62
CA PRO A 123 -20.51 4.11 11.36
C PRO A 123 -20.23 2.97 12.34
N ALA A 124 -20.63 3.14 13.60
CA ALA A 124 -20.51 2.12 14.63
C ALA A 124 -21.59 1.05 14.46
N LEU A 125 -21.28 -0.20 14.88
CA LEU A 125 -22.20 -1.35 14.82
C LEU A 125 -23.48 -1.15 15.65
N LYS A 126 -23.39 -0.41 16.76
CA LYS A 126 -24.48 -0.17 17.71
C LYS A 126 -25.16 1.20 17.58
N GLY A 127 -24.91 1.93 16.47
CA GLY A 127 -25.36 3.29 16.28
C GLY A 127 -24.31 4.32 16.74
N GLY A 128 -24.23 5.46 16.04
CA GLY A 128 -23.22 6.49 16.27
C GLY A 128 -22.01 6.35 15.30
N THR A 129 -20.93 7.03 15.62
CA THR A 129 -19.69 7.03 14.85
C THR A 129 -18.53 6.61 15.74
N MET A 130 -17.61 5.80 15.20
CA MET A 130 -16.35 5.44 15.84
C MET A 130 -15.20 5.68 14.87
N THR A 131 -13.97 5.68 15.35
CA THR A 131 -12.81 5.71 14.46
C THR A 131 -12.47 4.32 13.94
N LEU A 132 -11.87 4.22 12.75
CA LEU A 132 -11.42 2.94 12.19
C LEU A 132 -10.42 2.23 13.13
N ASN A 133 -9.61 3.00 13.85
CA ASN A 133 -8.68 2.50 14.85
C ASN A 133 -9.39 1.72 15.97
N VAL A 134 -10.50 2.26 16.52
CA VAL A 134 -11.33 1.61 17.56
C VAL A 134 -12.04 0.38 16.98
N TYR A 135 -12.55 0.47 15.75
CA TYR A 135 -13.18 -0.67 15.09
C TYR A 135 -12.23 -1.87 14.95
N LEU A 136 -10.97 -1.62 14.62
CA LEU A 136 -9.96 -2.69 14.51
C LEU A 136 -9.65 -3.37 15.85
N ASP A 137 -9.77 -2.65 16.97
CA ASP A 137 -9.64 -3.23 18.31
C ASP A 137 -10.86 -4.09 18.70
N GLU A 138 -12.06 -3.72 18.21
CA GLU A 138 -13.31 -4.47 18.46
C GLU A 138 -13.49 -5.66 17.50
N GLU A 139 -12.68 -5.74 16.42
CA GLU A 139 -12.77 -6.81 15.44
C GLU A 139 -12.44 -8.16 16.09
N SER A 140 -13.35 -9.09 16.00
CA SER A 140 -13.20 -10.39 16.66
C SER A 140 -12.04 -11.20 16.08
N SER A 141 -11.13 -11.63 16.95
CA SER A 141 -10.11 -12.62 16.61
C SER A 141 -10.57 -14.02 17.02
N PRO A 142 -10.15 -15.06 16.30
CA PRO A 142 -10.53 -16.42 16.67
C PRO A 142 -9.92 -16.78 18.03
N TRP A 143 -10.73 -17.38 18.93
CA TRP A 143 -10.33 -17.72 20.31
C TRP A 143 -9.11 -18.65 20.38
N TRP A 144 -8.91 -19.50 19.38
CA TRP A 144 -7.74 -20.37 19.31
C TRP A 144 -6.43 -19.61 19.06
N GLY A 145 -6.48 -18.37 18.55
CA GLY A 145 -5.33 -17.48 18.47
C GLY A 145 -4.75 -17.19 19.86
N TYR A 146 -5.60 -17.11 20.89
CA TYR A 146 -5.15 -16.99 22.29
C TYR A 146 -4.48 -18.29 22.77
N ILE A 147 -4.99 -19.47 22.39
CA ILE A 147 -4.42 -20.76 22.77
C ILE A 147 -3.07 -21.01 22.12
N ILE A 148 -2.90 -20.68 20.84
CA ILE A 148 -1.61 -20.79 20.14
C ILE A 148 -0.61 -19.77 20.69
N GLY A 149 -1.07 -18.64 21.20
CA GLY A 149 -0.24 -17.62 21.86
C GLY A 149 0.23 -18.01 23.28
N ILE A 150 -0.41 -18.99 23.94
CA ILE A 150 -0.07 -19.43 25.30
C ILE A 150 1.40 -19.87 25.43
N PRO A 151 1.99 -20.70 24.52
CA PRO A 151 3.40 -21.05 24.64
C PRO A 151 4.30 -19.81 24.57
N GLY A 152 3.97 -18.83 23.74
CA GLY A 152 4.65 -17.55 23.69
C GLY A 152 4.42 -16.66 24.92
N MET A 153 3.22 -16.72 25.52
CA MET A 153 2.90 -16.03 26.78
C MET A 153 3.63 -16.66 27.98
N VAL A 154 3.72 -17.98 28.05
CA VAL A 154 4.44 -18.65 29.15
C VAL A 154 5.94 -18.34 29.09
N ILE A 155 6.53 -18.32 27.89
CA ILE A 155 7.94 -17.93 27.70
C ILE A 155 8.11 -16.41 27.84
N GLY A 156 7.15 -15.60 27.41
CA GLY A 156 7.14 -14.13 27.55
C GLY A 156 6.65 -13.59 28.89
N GLY A 157 5.77 -14.34 29.59
CA GLY A 157 5.17 -13.95 30.86
C GLY A 157 6.16 -13.85 32.02
N VAL A 158 7.24 -14.64 31.97
CA VAL A 158 8.35 -14.49 32.93
C VAL A 158 9.12 -13.19 32.68
N LYS A 159 9.15 -12.70 31.42
CA LYS A 159 9.76 -11.39 31.09
C LYS A 159 8.87 -10.20 31.43
N SER A 160 7.53 -10.34 31.39
CA SER A 160 6.59 -9.23 31.64
C SER A 160 6.42 -8.89 33.12
N LEU A 161 6.76 -9.82 34.04
CA LEU A 161 6.80 -9.54 35.49
C LEU A 161 7.97 -8.66 35.90
N PHE A 162 8.96 -8.48 35.02
CA PHE A 162 10.14 -7.63 35.27
C PHE A 162 10.18 -6.36 34.38
N THR A 163 9.22 -6.15 33.52
CA THR A 163 9.15 -4.90 32.73
C THR A 163 7.92 -4.13 33.18
N ALA A 164 8.15 -2.99 33.81
CA ALA A 164 7.11 -2.06 34.23
C ALA A 164 6.16 -1.77 33.06
N GLU A 165 4.87 -1.80 33.35
CA GLU A 165 3.79 -1.36 32.49
C GLU A 165 4.11 0.06 32.00
N ASP A 166 4.59 0.17 30.77
CA ASP A 166 4.57 1.45 30.07
C ASP A 166 3.11 1.87 29.96
N LYS A 167 2.72 2.79 30.82
CA LYS A 167 1.49 3.54 30.69
C LYS A 167 1.54 4.20 29.32
N ASP A 168 0.90 3.55 28.34
CA ASP A 168 0.66 4.13 27.02
C ASP A 168 -0.21 5.39 27.20
N SER A 169 0.46 6.48 27.50
CA SER A 169 -0.10 7.80 27.23
C SER A 169 -0.54 7.82 25.78
N ILE A 170 -1.73 8.34 25.54
CA ILE A 170 -2.22 8.71 24.21
C ILE A 170 -1.19 9.65 23.62
N THR A 171 -0.19 9.09 22.97
CA THR A 171 0.91 9.89 22.41
C THR A 171 0.51 10.18 20.98
N SER A 172 0.11 11.43 20.76
CA SER A 172 0.01 12.03 19.45
C SER A 172 1.28 11.65 18.65
N VAL A 173 1.07 11.19 17.43
CA VAL A 173 2.14 10.93 16.45
C VAL A 173 3.15 12.07 16.51
N ARG A 174 4.35 11.78 17.01
CA ARG A 174 5.43 12.77 17.06
C ARG A 174 6.21 12.69 15.74
N VAL A 175 6.08 13.72 14.94
CA VAL A 175 6.93 13.92 13.78
C VAL A 175 8.19 14.64 14.27
N ASN A 176 9.22 13.88 14.58
CA ASN A 176 10.54 14.43 14.88
C ASN A 176 11.37 14.48 13.59
N GLN A 177 11.71 15.68 13.13
CA GLN A 177 12.64 15.92 12.00
C GLN A 177 12.32 15.11 10.73
N GLY A 178 11.03 14.91 10.40
CA GLY A 178 10.60 14.17 9.20
C GLY A 178 10.46 12.66 9.38
N ALA A 179 10.84 12.08 10.53
CA ALA A 179 10.60 10.68 10.85
C ALA A 179 9.29 10.52 11.64
N ILE A 180 8.46 9.55 11.24
CA ILE A 180 7.21 9.19 11.92
C ILE A 180 7.54 8.12 12.97
N GLU A 181 7.43 8.47 14.24
CA GLU A 181 7.57 7.51 15.35
C GLU A 181 6.23 6.84 15.63
N LEU A 182 6.19 5.52 15.52
CA LEU A 182 5.00 4.71 15.77
C LEU A 182 5.16 3.91 17.06
N SER A 183 4.11 3.89 17.88
CA SER A 183 4.00 2.94 18.98
C SER A 183 3.93 1.50 18.46
N LYS A 184 4.35 0.51 19.26
CA LYS A 184 4.22 -0.93 18.90
C LYS A 184 2.77 -1.32 18.56
N LYS A 185 1.79 -0.71 19.23
CA LYS A 185 0.36 -0.95 18.95
C LYS A 185 -0.05 -0.36 17.60
N GLU A 186 0.38 0.86 17.31
CA GLU A 186 0.10 1.52 16.03
C GLU A 186 0.77 0.80 14.86
N SER A 187 2.02 0.37 15.02
CA SER A 187 2.73 -0.40 14.01
C SER A 187 1.99 -1.70 13.65
N LYS A 188 1.49 -2.46 14.65
CA LYS A 188 0.68 -3.66 14.42
C LYS A 188 -0.63 -3.34 13.68
N LYS A 189 -1.30 -2.24 14.03
CA LYS A 189 -2.55 -1.82 13.39
C LYS A 189 -2.33 -1.42 11.92
N ILE A 190 -1.24 -0.70 11.65
CA ILE A 190 -0.86 -0.35 10.27
C ILE A 190 -0.55 -1.61 9.46
N GLU A 191 0.13 -2.60 10.05
CA GLU A 191 0.38 -3.87 9.38
C GLU A 191 -0.92 -4.65 9.10
N LEU A 192 -1.87 -4.63 10.02
CA LEU A 192 -3.20 -5.19 9.79
C LEU A 192 -3.96 -4.45 8.68
N LEU A 193 -3.92 -3.11 8.67
CA LEU A 193 -4.52 -2.31 7.61
C LEU A 193 -3.89 -2.61 6.24
N LYS A 194 -2.57 -2.75 6.14
CA LYS A 194 -1.89 -3.15 4.90
C LYS A 194 -2.37 -4.49 4.35
N LYS A 195 -2.74 -5.43 5.22
CA LYS A 195 -3.29 -6.73 4.82
C LYS A 195 -4.77 -6.65 4.44
N LYS A 196 -5.52 -5.71 5.02
CA LYS A 196 -6.97 -5.56 4.82
C LYS A 196 -7.34 -4.61 3.70
N ILE A 197 -6.47 -3.65 3.39
CA ILE A 197 -6.65 -2.65 2.34
C ILE A 197 -5.54 -2.85 1.31
N THR A 198 -5.94 -3.21 0.10
CA THR A 198 -5.00 -3.45 -1.00
C THR A 198 -5.45 -2.70 -2.24
N ALA A 199 -4.49 -2.21 -3.00
CA ALA A 199 -4.75 -1.66 -4.32
C ALA A 199 -3.97 -2.48 -5.35
N SER A 200 -4.62 -2.81 -6.45
CA SER A 200 -4.02 -3.52 -7.57
C SER A 200 -4.30 -2.79 -8.87
N VAL A 201 -3.34 -2.82 -9.78
CA VAL A 201 -3.44 -2.17 -11.07
C VAL A 201 -3.43 -3.23 -12.16
N ASP A 202 -4.43 -3.21 -13.01
CA ASP A 202 -4.43 -4.01 -14.22
C ASP A 202 -3.53 -3.36 -15.27
N LYS A 203 -2.44 -4.05 -15.62
CA LYS A 203 -1.44 -3.56 -16.60
C LYS A 203 -1.99 -3.38 -18.01
N LYS A 204 -3.11 -4.02 -18.35
CA LYS A 204 -3.70 -3.93 -19.70
C LYS A 204 -4.64 -2.75 -19.82
N THR A 205 -5.43 -2.50 -18.78
CA THR A 205 -6.46 -1.45 -18.80
C THR A 205 -6.05 -0.21 -18.03
N SER A 206 -4.92 -0.25 -17.29
CA SER A 206 -4.47 0.78 -16.34
C SER A 206 -5.50 1.11 -15.25
N MET A 207 -6.54 0.28 -15.11
CA MET A 207 -7.54 0.44 -14.05
C MET A 207 -6.96 0.08 -12.70
N THR A 208 -7.28 0.87 -11.68
CA THR A 208 -6.89 0.62 -10.30
C THR A 208 -8.07 0.07 -9.53
N THR A 209 -7.94 -1.14 -8.98
CA THR A 209 -8.93 -1.72 -8.08
C THR A 209 -8.44 -1.63 -6.64
N VAL A 210 -9.18 -0.90 -5.82
CA VAL A 210 -8.99 -0.81 -4.37
C VAL A 210 -9.90 -1.83 -3.71
N SER A 211 -9.34 -2.74 -2.92
CA SER A 211 -10.07 -3.78 -2.21
C SER A 211 -9.92 -3.62 -0.71
N VAL A 212 -11.05 -3.63 0.00
CA VAL A 212 -11.12 -3.54 1.47
C VAL A 212 -11.82 -4.75 2.03
N THR A 213 -11.16 -5.48 2.93
CA THR A 213 -11.66 -6.71 3.54
C THR A 213 -11.86 -6.52 5.05
N LEU A 214 -13.11 -6.50 5.51
CA LEU A 214 -13.49 -6.33 6.92
C LEU A 214 -14.57 -7.34 7.33
N GLN A 215 -14.85 -7.46 8.65
CA GLN A 215 -15.86 -8.38 9.16
C GLN A 215 -17.29 -7.86 8.96
N ASN A 216 -17.49 -6.55 8.89
CA ASN A 216 -18.79 -5.95 8.66
C ASN A 216 -18.91 -5.43 7.22
N PRO A 217 -19.89 -5.90 6.42
CA PRO A 217 -20.03 -5.50 5.01
C PRO A 217 -20.35 -4.02 4.82
N LYS A 218 -21.15 -3.39 5.72
CA LYS A 218 -21.46 -1.96 5.65
C LYS A 218 -20.22 -1.11 5.94
N VAL A 219 -19.45 -1.48 6.97
CA VAL A 219 -18.20 -0.78 7.31
C VAL A 219 -17.20 -0.93 6.18
N ALA A 220 -17.08 -2.13 5.59
CA ALA A 220 -16.19 -2.37 4.45
C ALA A 220 -16.49 -1.44 3.27
N ALA A 221 -17.78 -1.23 2.94
CA ALA A 221 -18.18 -0.35 1.85
C ALA A 221 -17.86 1.13 2.15
N VAL A 222 -18.15 1.60 3.37
CA VAL A 222 -17.83 2.98 3.78
C VAL A 222 -16.32 3.22 3.79
N VAL A 223 -15.55 2.26 4.30
CA VAL A 223 -14.09 2.36 4.32
C VAL A 223 -13.55 2.35 2.88
N ALA A 224 -14.05 1.49 2.00
CA ALA A 224 -13.62 1.44 0.61
C ALA A 224 -13.86 2.77 -0.14
N ASP A 225 -15.04 3.36 0.02
CA ASP A 225 -15.35 4.69 -0.54
C ASP A 225 -14.41 5.78 0.01
N SER A 226 -14.16 5.76 1.32
CA SER A 226 -13.28 6.73 1.97
C SER A 226 -11.81 6.58 1.55
N VAL A 227 -11.33 5.32 1.39
CA VAL A 227 -9.98 5.03 0.87
C VAL A 227 -9.82 5.60 -0.53
N VAL A 228 -10.82 5.42 -1.39
CA VAL A 228 -10.79 5.94 -2.77
C VAL A 228 -10.74 7.46 -2.79
N ARG A 229 -11.60 8.13 -2.02
CA ARG A 229 -11.59 9.61 -1.93
C ARG A 229 -10.24 10.13 -1.44
N LYS A 230 -9.70 9.50 -0.39
CA LYS A 230 -8.41 9.90 0.16
C LYS A 230 -7.25 9.63 -0.79
N LEU A 231 -7.30 8.51 -1.52
CA LEU A 231 -6.34 8.21 -2.58
C LEU A 231 -6.36 9.26 -3.69
N GLN A 232 -7.56 9.65 -4.15
CA GLN A 232 -7.71 10.71 -5.14
C GLN A 232 -7.11 12.04 -4.64
N GLU A 233 -7.40 12.43 -3.40
CA GLU A 233 -6.83 13.64 -2.78
C GLU A 233 -5.31 13.59 -2.73
N TYR A 234 -4.72 12.47 -2.30
CA TYR A 234 -3.26 12.28 -2.24
C TYR A 234 -2.59 12.39 -3.61
N ILE A 235 -3.18 11.76 -4.63
CA ILE A 235 -2.63 11.82 -5.98
C ILE A 235 -2.73 13.24 -6.55
N ILE A 236 -3.85 13.92 -6.34
CA ILE A 236 -4.03 15.32 -6.77
C ILE A 236 -2.98 16.21 -6.09
N ASP A 237 -2.82 16.11 -4.78
CA ASP A 237 -1.86 16.92 -4.05
C ASP A 237 -0.41 16.62 -4.44
N TYR A 238 -0.06 15.35 -4.60
CA TYR A 238 1.27 14.96 -5.07
C TYR A 238 1.60 15.54 -6.44
N ARG A 239 0.70 15.46 -7.41
CA ARG A 239 0.91 15.96 -8.77
C ARG A 239 0.90 17.49 -8.85
N THR A 240 0.00 18.11 -8.12
CA THR A 240 -0.14 19.57 -8.18
C THR A 240 0.82 20.33 -7.26
N SER A 241 1.53 19.64 -6.34
CA SER A 241 2.41 20.30 -5.36
C SER A 241 3.48 21.18 -6.00
N LYS A 242 4.22 20.64 -6.95
CA LYS A 242 5.27 21.39 -7.67
C LYS A 242 4.70 22.55 -8.49
N ALA A 243 3.60 22.31 -9.20
CA ALA A 243 2.95 23.37 -9.97
C ALA A 243 2.38 24.49 -9.07
N LYS A 244 1.89 24.14 -7.87
CA LYS A 244 1.47 25.11 -6.84
C LYS A 244 2.66 25.92 -6.33
N GLU A 245 3.81 25.29 -6.06
CA GLU A 245 5.02 25.99 -5.63
C GLU A 245 5.53 26.96 -6.69
N ASP A 246 5.59 26.52 -7.96
CA ASP A 246 5.97 27.39 -9.09
C ASP A 246 4.99 28.56 -9.23
N CYS A 247 3.69 28.33 -9.05
CA CYS A 247 2.67 29.36 -9.10
C CYS A 247 2.82 30.37 -7.95
N LEU A 248 3.13 29.93 -6.73
CA LEU A 248 3.37 30.80 -5.58
C LEU A 248 4.64 31.63 -5.78
N TYR A 249 5.68 31.04 -6.32
CA TYR A 249 6.92 31.77 -6.67
C TYR A 249 6.65 32.89 -7.69
N LEU A 250 5.94 32.57 -8.78
CA LEU A 250 5.59 33.53 -9.81
C LEU A 250 4.63 34.63 -9.32
N ASP A 251 3.72 34.31 -8.39
CA ASP A 251 2.84 35.31 -7.76
C ASP A 251 3.63 36.33 -6.91
N LYS A 252 4.65 35.83 -6.19
CA LYS A 252 5.57 36.71 -5.46
C LYS A 252 6.39 37.57 -6.42
N LEU A 253 6.98 36.96 -7.44
CA LEU A 253 7.79 37.66 -8.45
C LEU A 253 6.93 38.70 -9.20
N PHE A 254 5.70 38.39 -9.54
CA PHE A 254 4.76 39.33 -10.15
C PHE A 254 4.56 40.59 -9.31
N LYS A 255 4.34 40.44 -8.00
CA LYS A 255 4.18 41.58 -7.09
C LYS A 255 5.45 42.42 -7.00
N GLU A 256 6.64 41.80 -6.98
CA GLU A 256 7.91 42.49 -6.97
C GLU A 256 8.10 43.28 -8.26
N ARG A 257 7.88 42.69 -9.44
CA ARG A 257 8.01 43.40 -10.74
C ARG A 257 6.95 44.48 -10.93
N GLN A 258 5.75 44.28 -10.41
CA GLN A 258 4.71 45.30 -10.39
C GLN A 258 5.17 46.56 -9.61
N GLN A 259 5.73 46.33 -8.42
CA GLN A 259 6.24 47.42 -7.59
C GLN A 259 7.42 48.15 -8.28
N GLU A 260 8.37 47.43 -8.89
CA GLU A 260 9.47 48.03 -9.67
C GLU A 260 8.96 48.88 -10.82
N TYR A 261 7.96 48.42 -11.54
CA TYR A 261 7.31 49.21 -12.59
C TYR A 261 6.70 50.50 -12.04
N TYR A 262 5.92 50.43 -10.94
CA TYR A 262 5.33 51.60 -10.34
C TYR A 262 6.40 52.59 -9.81
N ASP A 263 7.46 52.08 -9.23
CA ASP A 263 8.60 52.93 -8.79
C ASP A 263 9.32 53.62 -9.95
N ALA A 264 9.53 52.89 -11.05
CA ALA A 264 10.11 53.45 -12.27
C ALA A 264 9.16 54.50 -12.90
N GLN A 265 7.86 54.24 -12.96
CA GLN A 265 6.85 55.15 -13.44
C GLN A 265 6.80 56.43 -12.61
N LYS A 266 6.84 56.30 -11.28
CA LYS A 266 6.87 57.45 -10.38
C LYS A 266 8.14 58.29 -10.58
N LYS A 267 9.32 57.65 -10.67
CA LYS A 267 10.57 58.39 -10.92
C LYS A 267 10.54 59.15 -12.24
N TYR A 268 9.97 58.57 -13.28
CA TYR A 268 9.82 59.25 -14.58
C TYR A 268 8.84 60.43 -14.43
N ALA A 269 7.70 60.28 -13.79
CA ALA A 269 6.71 61.36 -13.58
C ALA A 269 7.28 62.50 -12.72
N ASP A 270 7.91 62.19 -11.57
CA ASP A 270 8.54 63.18 -10.67
C ASP A 270 9.63 63.97 -11.40
N TYR A 271 10.39 63.31 -12.30
CA TYR A 271 11.42 63.95 -13.11
C TYR A 271 10.79 64.90 -14.14
N MET A 272 9.74 64.51 -14.83
CA MET A 272 9.02 65.34 -15.80
C MET A 272 8.40 66.57 -15.13
N ASP A 273 7.74 66.42 -13.97
CA ASP A 273 7.14 67.51 -13.25
C ASP A 273 8.14 68.52 -12.74
N SER A 274 9.36 68.12 -12.41
CA SER A 274 10.43 68.98 -11.92
C SER A 274 11.21 69.72 -13.05
N HIS A 275 11.08 69.32 -14.31
CA HIS A 275 11.86 69.82 -15.45
C HIS A 275 11.01 70.25 -16.65
N ASP A 276 9.79 70.73 -16.42
CA ASP A 276 8.76 71.00 -17.44
C ASP A 276 9.16 72.02 -18.52
N ASN A 277 10.12 72.89 -18.30
CA ASN A 277 10.50 73.91 -19.26
C ASN A 277 12.03 73.99 -19.57
N VAL A 278 12.77 72.92 -19.37
CA VAL A 278 14.22 72.90 -19.49
C VAL A 278 14.64 72.28 -20.83
N ILE A 279 15.32 73.08 -21.71
CA ILE A 279 15.75 72.70 -23.05
C ILE A 279 17.19 72.15 -23.08
N LEU A 280 17.75 71.71 -21.97
CA LEU A 280 19.10 71.16 -21.92
C LEU A 280 19.22 69.75 -22.46
N GLN A 281 20.24 69.45 -23.24
CA GLN A 281 20.47 68.11 -23.80
C GLN A 281 20.64 67.04 -22.72
N SER A 282 21.26 67.42 -21.58
CA SER A 282 21.43 66.53 -20.42
C SER A 282 20.09 66.14 -19.80
N VAL A 283 19.10 67.06 -19.74
CA VAL A 283 17.75 66.78 -19.22
C VAL A 283 17.02 65.83 -20.16
N ARG A 284 17.13 66.00 -21.48
CA ARG A 284 16.52 65.09 -22.46
C ARG A 284 17.14 63.68 -22.38
N ALA A 285 18.44 63.59 -22.22
CA ALA A 285 19.11 62.30 -22.10
C ALA A 285 18.67 61.55 -20.84
N GLU A 286 18.48 62.22 -19.69
CA GLU A 286 18.03 61.61 -18.48
C GLU A 286 16.54 61.25 -18.55
N GLN A 287 15.70 62.10 -19.19
CA GLN A 287 14.30 61.77 -19.49
C GLN A 287 14.20 60.48 -20.33
N GLU A 288 14.96 60.38 -21.39
CA GLU A 288 14.98 59.19 -22.25
C GLU A 288 15.45 57.94 -21.50
N ARG A 289 16.45 58.07 -20.62
CA ARG A 289 16.91 56.98 -19.75
C ARG A 289 15.81 56.49 -18.84
N LEU A 290 15.14 57.40 -18.12
CA LEU A 290 14.04 57.05 -17.19
C LEU A 290 12.83 56.47 -17.92
N GLN A 291 12.51 56.94 -19.11
CA GLN A 291 11.47 56.39 -19.97
C GLN A 291 11.82 54.95 -20.41
N ASN A 292 13.08 54.70 -20.79
CA ASN A 292 13.56 53.38 -21.14
C ASN A 292 13.55 52.44 -19.97
N ASP A 293 13.96 52.90 -18.76
CA ASP A 293 13.89 52.12 -17.52
C ASP A 293 12.43 51.72 -17.18
N MET A 294 11.50 52.66 -17.29
CA MET A 294 10.09 52.41 -17.09
C MET A 294 9.51 51.41 -18.13
N SER A 295 9.89 51.59 -19.39
CA SER A 295 9.47 50.69 -20.48
C SER A 295 9.99 49.27 -20.28
N LEU A 296 11.27 49.14 -19.88
CA LEU A 296 11.87 47.84 -19.55
C LEU A 296 11.15 47.18 -18.36
N ALA A 297 10.93 47.96 -17.28
CA ALA A 297 10.21 47.45 -16.11
C ALA A 297 8.76 46.97 -16.48
N TYR A 298 8.05 47.70 -17.34
CA TYR A 298 6.77 47.33 -17.87
C TYR A 298 6.80 46.01 -18.68
N GLN A 299 7.78 45.86 -19.55
CA GLN A 299 7.96 44.64 -20.36
C GLN A 299 8.21 43.43 -19.47
N VAL A 300 9.10 43.57 -18.47
CA VAL A 300 9.38 42.49 -17.51
C VAL A 300 8.15 42.13 -16.69
N TYR A 301 7.44 43.15 -16.18
CA TYR A 301 6.14 42.94 -15.47
C TYR A 301 5.13 42.21 -16.34
N GLY A 302 4.95 42.59 -17.62
CA GLY A 302 4.06 41.93 -18.55
C GLY A 302 4.46 40.48 -18.86
N GLN A 303 5.74 40.20 -18.96
CA GLN A 303 6.26 38.84 -19.18
C GLN A 303 5.99 37.95 -17.98
N VAL A 304 6.24 38.43 -16.76
CA VAL A 304 5.96 37.68 -15.54
C VAL A 304 4.46 37.48 -15.35
N ALA A 305 3.61 38.47 -15.69
CA ALA A 305 2.16 38.32 -15.68
C ALA A 305 1.68 37.17 -16.57
N ASN A 306 2.22 37.07 -17.78
CA ASN A 306 1.91 35.98 -18.72
C ASN A 306 2.38 34.63 -18.16
N GLN A 307 3.58 34.54 -17.60
CA GLN A 307 4.10 33.31 -16.98
C GLN A 307 3.23 32.87 -15.80
N LEU A 308 2.77 33.78 -14.95
CA LEU A 308 1.88 33.49 -13.85
C LEU A 308 0.53 32.92 -14.35
N GLN A 309 -0.04 33.47 -15.42
CA GLN A 309 -1.27 32.91 -16.01
C GLN A 309 -1.06 31.49 -16.53
N VAL A 310 0.05 31.21 -17.19
CA VAL A 310 0.42 29.86 -17.66
C VAL A 310 0.60 28.91 -16.46
N ALA A 311 1.30 29.35 -15.40
CA ALA A 311 1.48 28.52 -14.21
C ALA A 311 0.13 28.20 -13.50
N ARG A 312 -0.78 29.17 -13.41
CA ARG A 312 -2.13 28.95 -12.89
C ARG A 312 -2.93 27.94 -13.73
N ALA A 313 -2.84 28.02 -15.05
CA ALA A 313 -3.44 27.03 -15.95
C ALA A 313 -2.85 25.64 -15.76
N LYS A 314 -1.51 25.56 -15.62
CA LYS A 314 -0.82 24.30 -15.38
C LYS A 314 -1.27 23.60 -14.08
N VAL A 315 -1.51 24.35 -12.99
CA VAL A 315 -2.05 23.78 -11.75
C VAL A 315 -3.41 23.10 -11.98
N GLN A 316 -4.24 23.61 -12.90
CA GLN A 316 -5.54 23.00 -13.23
C GLN A 316 -5.39 21.78 -14.14
N GLU A 317 -4.46 21.83 -15.10
CA GLU A 317 -4.17 20.71 -16.01
C GLU A 317 -3.56 19.50 -15.27
N GLU A 318 -2.75 19.74 -14.25
CA GLU A 318 -2.12 18.69 -13.46
C GLU A 318 -3.08 17.95 -12.51
N LYS A 319 -4.35 18.38 -12.39
CA LYS A 319 -5.35 17.66 -11.61
C LYS A 319 -5.83 16.42 -12.36
N PRO A 320 -5.41 15.20 -11.94
CA PRO A 320 -5.90 14.00 -12.57
C PRO A 320 -7.40 13.83 -12.28
N VAL A 321 -8.15 13.39 -13.27
CA VAL A 321 -9.54 13.01 -13.09
C VAL A 321 -9.61 11.49 -13.08
N PHE A 322 -10.26 10.93 -12.05
CA PHE A 322 -10.50 9.50 -11.93
C PHE A 322 -12.01 9.24 -12.07
N ALA A 323 -12.38 8.46 -13.06
CA ALA A 323 -13.75 7.98 -13.17
C ALA A 323 -13.94 6.74 -12.29
N ILE A 324 -14.96 6.73 -11.43
CA ILE A 324 -15.35 5.54 -10.68
C ILE A 324 -16.16 4.66 -11.63
N VAL A 325 -15.55 3.55 -12.06
CA VAL A 325 -16.20 2.56 -12.95
C VAL A 325 -17.12 1.66 -12.14
N GLU A 326 -16.65 1.20 -10.97
CA GLU A 326 -17.42 0.37 -10.05
C GLU A 326 -17.37 1.00 -8.66
N PRO A 327 -18.51 1.51 -8.16
CA PRO A 327 -18.56 2.11 -6.81
C PRO A 327 -18.55 1.06 -5.72
N ALA A 328 -18.32 1.50 -4.46
CA ALA A 328 -18.38 0.63 -3.30
C ALA A 328 -19.80 0.09 -3.08
N VAL A 329 -19.98 -1.21 -3.27
CA VAL A 329 -21.25 -1.90 -3.05
C VAL A 329 -21.16 -2.78 -1.81
N VAL A 330 -22.19 -2.78 -0.96
CA VAL A 330 -22.24 -3.64 0.24
C VAL A 330 -22.41 -5.09 -0.20
N PRO A 331 -21.43 -5.99 0.08
CA PRO A 331 -21.50 -7.37 -0.36
C PRO A 331 -22.52 -8.16 0.46
N LEU A 332 -23.33 -8.97 -0.20
CA LEU A 332 -24.32 -9.86 0.43
C LEU A 332 -23.68 -11.15 0.95
N ASN A 333 -22.65 -11.63 0.28
CA ASN A 333 -21.99 -12.88 0.59
C ASN A 333 -20.57 -12.63 1.16
N PRO A 334 -20.12 -13.45 2.13
CA PRO A 334 -18.75 -13.37 2.61
C PRO A 334 -17.77 -13.83 1.53
N SER A 335 -16.65 -13.13 1.40
CA SER A 335 -15.56 -13.40 0.42
C SER A 335 -14.54 -14.41 0.92
N GLY A 336 -14.55 -14.72 2.23
CA GLY A 336 -13.62 -15.68 2.83
C GLY A 336 -13.92 -17.13 2.41
N THR A 337 -12.91 -18.00 2.62
CA THR A 337 -13.03 -19.43 2.33
C THR A 337 -14.25 -20.03 3.05
N SER A 338 -15.03 -20.86 2.34
CA SER A 338 -16.24 -21.45 2.90
C SER A 338 -15.91 -22.35 4.09
N ARG A 339 -16.75 -22.35 5.12
CA ARG A 339 -16.58 -23.17 6.33
C ARG A 339 -16.45 -24.66 6.01
N LYS A 340 -17.10 -25.13 4.93
CA LYS A 340 -17.04 -26.52 4.46
C LYS A 340 -15.61 -26.93 4.06
N VAL A 341 -14.85 -26.03 3.46
CA VAL A 341 -13.46 -26.29 3.05
C VAL A 341 -12.55 -26.48 4.27
N TYR A 342 -12.72 -25.68 5.32
CA TYR A 342 -11.95 -25.87 6.56
C TYR A 342 -12.23 -27.22 7.20
N VAL A 343 -13.50 -27.63 7.31
CA VAL A 343 -13.86 -28.94 7.86
C VAL A 343 -13.22 -30.06 7.05
N LEU A 344 -13.31 -30.01 5.73
CA LEU A 344 -12.75 -31.03 4.85
C LEU A 344 -11.21 -31.08 4.94
N ALA A 345 -10.56 -29.94 5.04
CA ALA A 345 -9.10 -29.84 5.22
C ALA A 345 -8.64 -30.47 6.54
N PHE A 346 -9.37 -30.23 7.66
CA PHE A 346 -9.04 -30.84 8.95
C PHE A 346 -9.29 -32.35 8.99
N ILE A 347 -10.35 -32.85 8.32
CA ILE A 347 -10.55 -34.29 8.13
C ILE A 347 -9.39 -34.91 7.38
N PHE A 348 -8.99 -34.31 6.25
CA PHE A 348 -7.88 -34.79 5.46
C PHE A 348 -6.57 -34.79 6.25
N LEU A 349 -6.26 -33.70 6.93
CA LEU A 349 -5.05 -33.56 7.74
C LEU A 349 -5.00 -34.61 8.87
N SER A 350 -6.10 -34.87 9.57
CA SER A 350 -6.16 -35.86 10.66
C SER A 350 -5.93 -37.29 10.14
N VAL A 351 -6.48 -37.61 8.98
CA VAL A 351 -6.26 -38.90 8.33
C VAL A 351 -4.79 -39.06 7.89
N CYS A 352 -4.20 -38.01 7.28
CA CYS A 352 -2.80 -38.03 6.90
C CYS A 352 -1.85 -38.23 8.09
N ILE A 353 -2.11 -37.53 9.22
CA ILE A 353 -1.30 -37.68 10.44
C ILE A 353 -1.34 -39.12 10.96
N VAL A 354 -2.53 -39.74 11.00
CA VAL A 354 -2.66 -41.12 11.51
C VAL A 354 -1.99 -42.13 10.55
N ILE A 355 -2.14 -41.96 9.25
CA ILE A 355 -1.46 -42.81 8.25
C ILE A 355 0.04 -42.68 8.39
N SER A 356 0.58 -41.47 8.46
CA SER A 356 2.00 -41.22 8.64
C SER A 356 2.54 -41.82 9.95
N TRP A 357 1.80 -41.66 11.04
CA TRP A 357 2.17 -42.24 12.34
C TRP A 357 2.23 -43.75 12.29
N LYS A 358 1.27 -44.44 11.65
CA LYS A 358 1.18 -45.87 11.57
C LYS A 358 2.21 -46.47 10.59
N LEU A 359 2.54 -45.79 9.50
CA LEU A 359 3.50 -46.25 8.50
C LEU A 359 4.94 -46.01 8.93
N LEU A 360 5.24 -44.84 9.47
CA LEU A 360 6.62 -44.46 9.83
C LEU A 360 6.90 -44.60 11.34
N GLY A 361 5.92 -44.19 12.19
CA GLY A 361 6.12 -44.12 13.65
C GLY A 361 6.30 -45.50 14.30
N GLU A 362 5.55 -46.54 13.88
CA GLU A 362 5.72 -47.87 14.40
C GLU A 362 7.04 -48.53 13.95
N GLY A 363 7.52 -48.21 12.71
CA GLY A 363 8.80 -48.67 12.22
C GLY A 363 10.00 -48.07 12.97
N ILE A 364 9.92 -46.76 13.30
CA ILE A 364 10.96 -46.06 14.05
C ILE A 364 10.97 -46.52 15.51
N LEU A 365 9.80 -46.63 16.15
CA LEU A 365 9.69 -47.11 17.53
C LEU A 365 10.19 -48.53 17.73
N ASN A 366 9.97 -49.45 16.77
CA ASN A 366 10.47 -50.79 16.82
C ASN A 366 11.99 -50.82 16.63
N LYS A 367 12.55 -50.04 15.73
CA LYS A 367 14.03 -49.88 15.59
C LYS A 367 14.66 -49.29 16.84
N PHE A 368 14.01 -48.30 17.50
CA PHE A 368 14.49 -47.75 18.77
C PHE A 368 14.40 -48.77 19.93
N LYS A 369 13.39 -49.63 19.97
CA LYS A 369 13.31 -50.69 20.95
C LYS A 369 14.37 -51.77 20.75
N GLU A 370 14.72 -52.10 19.51
CA GLU A 370 15.81 -53.03 19.20
C GLU A 370 17.19 -52.46 19.54
N ILE A 371 17.40 -51.15 19.46
CA ILE A 371 18.66 -50.51 19.80
C ILE A 371 18.83 -50.33 21.33
N CYS A 372 17.71 -50.26 22.09
CA CYS A 372 17.72 -50.09 23.54
C CYS A 372 17.59 -51.42 24.35
N ALA A 373 17.39 -52.57 23.67
CA ALA A 373 17.38 -53.91 24.26
C ALA A 373 18.70 -54.62 23.97
#